data_ff6315eff90da9658fff3b27dae75416
#
_entry.id   ff6315eff90da9658fff3b27dae75416
#
_cell.length_a   1.000
_cell.length_b   1.000
_cell.length_c   1.000
_cell.angle_alpha   90.00
_cell.angle_beta   90.00
_cell.angle_gamma   90.00
#
_symmetry.space_group_name_H-M   'P 1'
#
loop_
_entity.id
_entity.type
_entity.pdbx_description
1 polymer ?
#
loop_
_entity_poly.entity_id
_entity_poly.type
_entity_poly.pdbx_seq_one_letter_code
_entity_poly.pdbx_strand_id
1 'polypeptide(L)'
;MNLKEVFDFYKGKNVLVTGHTGFKGTWLSRILVNAGANVTGYSLNPPTDPALFDMAGLDGKMNSVIGDIRDLVHLKQVFEETKPEIVLHLAAQPIVRDSYKDPVYTYETNVMGTVNLLECVRLAQQQGNAPRSVLNVTTDKVYHNNEWAWGYRENEPLDGFDPYSNSKSCSELATHSYINSFFADKAVAISTARAGNVIGGGDFANDRIIPDCVRAMAAGRKIGVRNPYSTRPYQHVLEPLAAYLLIAQRQYEDNRYAGYYNVGPDECGCVTTGTLVDLFCQAWGDGAAWENRAEA
;
A
#
# COMPACT_ATOMS: atom_id res chain seq x y z
N MET A 1 -10.41 -16.60 9.04
CA MET A 1 -11.15 -15.50 8.36
C MET A 1 -12.10 -16.12 7.34
N ASN A 2 -13.38 -15.78 7.37
CA ASN A 2 -14.33 -16.21 6.36
C ASN A 2 -14.36 -15.16 5.23
N LEU A 3 -13.67 -15.41 4.13
CA LEU A 3 -13.60 -14.49 2.98
C LEU A 3 -14.98 -14.12 2.43
N LYS A 4 -15.95 -15.04 2.52
CA LYS A 4 -17.32 -14.77 2.08
C LYS A 4 -17.97 -13.64 2.91
N GLU A 5 -17.78 -13.64 4.22
CA GLU A 5 -18.29 -12.56 5.09
C GLU A 5 -17.67 -11.21 4.76
N VAL A 6 -16.36 -11.18 4.45
CA VAL A 6 -15.68 -9.96 4.02
C VAL A 6 -16.25 -9.46 2.70
N PHE A 7 -16.48 -10.32 1.72
CA PHE A 7 -17.06 -9.91 0.43
C PHE A 7 -18.51 -9.46 0.56
N ASP A 8 -19.32 -10.17 1.34
CA ASP A 8 -20.71 -9.81 1.58
C ASP A 8 -20.83 -8.41 2.26
N PHE A 9 -19.87 -8.05 3.13
CA PHE A 9 -19.82 -6.73 3.77
C PHE A 9 -19.63 -5.58 2.76
N TYR A 10 -18.75 -5.78 1.74
CA TYR A 10 -18.45 -4.72 0.78
C TYR A 10 -19.53 -4.50 -0.28
N LYS A 11 -20.47 -5.42 -0.43
CA LYS A 11 -21.53 -5.34 -1.45
C LYS A 11 -22.34 -4.04 -1.29
N GLY A 12 -22.36 -3.24 -2.36
CA GLY A 12 -23.07 -1.95 -2.41
C GLY A 12 -22.44 -0.80 -1.64
N LYS A 13 -21.28 -1.01 -0.96
CA LYS A 13 -20.56 0.05 -0.26
C LYS A 13 -19.86 0.99 -1.23
N ASN A 14 -19.88 2.29 -0.94
CA ASN A 14 -19.09 3.29 -1.65
C ASN A 14 -17.65 3.27 -1.11
N VAL A 15 -16.70 2.81 -1.91
CA VAL A 15 -15.30 2.67 -1.52
C VAL A 15 -14.41 3.54 -2.40
N LEU A 16 -13.65 4.45 -1.78
CA LEU A 16 -12.60 5.21 -2.45
C LEU A 16 -11.24 4.54 -2.27
N VAL A 17 -10.58 4.22 -3.37
CA VAL A 17 -9.22 3.66 -3.40
C VAL A 17 -8.29 4.67 -4.03
N THR A 18 -7.38 5.28 -3.27
CA THR A 18 -6.32 6.10 -3.87
C THR A 18 -5.16 5.23 -4.29
N GLY A 19 -4.52 5.56 -5.42
CA GLY A 19 -3.45 4.73 -5.99
C GLY A 19 -3.94 3.47 -6.69
N HIS A 20 -5.17 3.48 -7.21
CA HIS A 20 -5.85 2.33 -7.83
C HIS A 20 -5.18 1.81 -9.10
N THR A 21 -4.42 2.63 -9.82
CA THR A 21 -3.67 2.25 -11.03
C THR A 21 -2.36 1.54 -10.74
N GLY A 22 -1.86 1.61 -9.49
CA GLY A 22 -0.65 0.92 -9.05
C GLY A 22 -0.90 -0.57 -8.77
N PHE A 23 0.17 -1.34 -8.57
CA PHE A 23 0.14 -2.79 -8.36
C PHE A 23 -0.87 -3.24 -7.27
N LYS A 24 -0.67 -2.82 -6.01
CA LYS A 24 -1.59 -3.17 -4.91
C LYS A 24 -2.99 -2.60 -5.11
N GLY A 25 -3.07 -1.35 -5.58
CA GLY A 25 -4.34 -0.66 -5.80
C GLY A 25 -5.20 -1.33 -6.85
N THR A 26 -4.61 -1.84 -7.92
CA THR A 26 -5.32 -2.59 -8.97
C THR A 26 -5.87 -3.91 -8.44
N TRP A 27 -5.07 -4.71 -7.73
CA TRP A 27 -5.55 -5.93 -7.08
C TRP A 27 -6.70 -5.66 -6.12
N LEU A 28 -6.56 -4.63 -5.27
CA LEU A 28 -7.58 -4.25 -4.30
C LEU A 28 -8.88 -3.81 -4.98
N SER A 29 -8.79 -2.97 -6.01
CA SER A 29 -9.94 -2.54 -6.80
C SER A 29 -10.64 -3.71 -7.46
N ARG A 30 -9.89 -4.67 -8.02
CA ARG A 30 -10.45 -5.89 -8.61
C ARG A 30 -11.20 -6.75 -7.59
N ILE A 31 -10.64 -6.92 -6.39
CA ILE A 31 -11.30 -7.65 -5.30
C ILE A 31 -12.60 -6.96 -4.90
N LEU A 32 -12.59 -5.64 -4.70
CA LEU A 32 -13.76 -4.86 -4.31
C LEU A 32 -14.86 -4.86 -5.36
N VAL A 33 -14.50 -4.71 -6.65
CA VAL A 33 -15.45 -4.84 -7.77
C VAL A 33 -16.09 -6.23 -7.79
N ASN A 34 -15.31 -7.29 -7.59
CA ASN A 34 -15.83 -8.65 -7.53
C ASN A 34 -16.72 -8.89 -6.29
N ALA A 35 -16.48 -8.17 -5.19
CA ALA A 35 -17.34 -8.18 -4.00
C ALA A 35 -18.63 -7.37 -4.19
N GLY A 36 -18.81 -6.68 -5.31
CA GLY A 36 -19.99 -5.86 -5.61
C GLY A 36 -20.00 -4.49 -4.93
N ALA A 37 -18.83 -3.97 -4.56
CA ALA A 37 -18.69 -2.59 -4.06
C ALA A 37 -18.82 -1.57 -5.21
N ASN A 38 -19.28 -0.36 -4.89
CA ASN A 38 -19.22 0.82 -5.76
C ASN A 38 -17.84 1.45 -5.61
N VAL A 39 -16.90 1.06 -6.47
CA VAL A 39 -15.50 1.48 -6.35
C VAL A 39 -15.24 2.74 -7.13
N THR A 40 -14.71 3.77 -6.46
CA THR A 40 -14.06 4.92 -7.09
C THR A 40 -12.56 4.84 -6.84
N GLY A 41 -11.78 4.93 -7.91
CA GLY A 41 -10.32 5.05 -7.85
C GLY A 41 -9.88 6.49 -8.09
N TYR A 42 -8.87 6.98 -7.36
CA TYR A 42 -8.23 8.27 -7.57
C TYR A 42 -6.71 8.10 -7.60
N SER A 43 -6.08 8.36 -8.75
CA SER A 43 -4.63 8.12 -8.93
C SER A 43 -4.12 8.82 -10.18
N LEU A 44 -2.80 8.94 -10.28
CA LEU A 44 -2.12 9.21 -11.55
C LEU A 44 -2.36 8.08 -12.56
N ASN A 45 -1.97 8.29 -13.82
CA ASN A 45 -1.94 7.21 -14.82
C ASN A 45 -1.12 6.01 -14.33
N PRO A 46 -1.34 4.80 -14.88
CA PRO A 46 -0.54 3.63 -14.56
C PRO A 46 0.97 3.92 -14.61
N PRO A 47 1.74 3.48 -13.58
CA PRO A 47 3.15 3.89 -13.45
C PRO A 47 4.12 3.06 -14.31
N THR A 48 3.66 2.02 -15.00
CA THR A 48 4.47 1.09 -15.79
C THR A 48 3.80 0.74 -17.11
N ASP A 49 4.60 0.34 -18.09
CA ASP A 49 4.15 -0.26 -19.35
C ASP A 49 4.96 -1.56 -19.58
N PRO A 50 4.31 -2.75 -19.57
CA PRO A 50 2.87 -2.96 -19.35
C PRO A 50 2.41 -2.59 -17.93
N ALA A 51 1.11 -2.33 -17.77
CA ALA A 51 0.50 -2.04 -16.49
C ALA A 51 -0.55 -3.08 -16.08
N LEU A 52 -0.56 -3.45 -14.81
CA LEU A 52 -1.57 -4.38 -14.29
C LEU A 52 -2.98 -3.80 -14.43
N PHE A 53 -3.16 -2.49 -14.26
CA PHE A 53 -4.46 -1.83 -14.35
C PHE A 53 -5.12 -2.04 -15.71
N ASP A 54 -4.36 -1.90 -16.79
CA ASP A 54 -4.84 -2.10 -18.17
C ASP A 54 -5.21 -3.57 -18.43
N MET A 55 -4.50 -4.51 -17.80
CA MET A 55 -4.71 -5.95 -17.93
C MET A 55 -5.85 -6.48 -17.04
N ALA A 56 -6.19 -5.76 -15.98
CA ALA A 56 -7.12 -6.23 -14.96
C ALA A 56 -8.59 -6.24 -15.40
N GLY A 57 -8.93 -5.65 -16.54
CA GLY A 57 -10.30 -5.60 -17.05
C GLY A 57 -11.26 -4.87 -16.11
N LEU A 58 -10.80 -3.75 -15.55
CA LEU A 58 -11.57 -2.89 -14.64
C LEU A 58 -12.32 -1.78 -15.40
N ASP A 59 -12.04 -1.60 -16.66
CA ASP A 59 -12.71 -0.62 -17.50
C ASP A 59 -14.23 -0.81 -17.49
N GLY A 60 -14.96 0.28 -17.29
CA GLY A 60 -16.42 0.29 -17.15
C GLY A 60 -16.98 -0.43 -15.91
N LYS A 61 -16.14 -1.01 -15.03
CA LYS A 61 -16.59 -1.72 -13.83
C LYS A 61 -16.37 -0.92 -12.55
N MET A 62 -15.63 0.16 -12.61
CA MET A 62 -15.41 1.10 -11.52
C MET A 62 -15.35 2.53 -12.06
N ASN A 63 -15.51 3.51 -11.19
CA ASN A 63 -15.25 4.90 -11.52
C ASN A 63 -13.75 5.17 -11.35
N SER A 64 -13.01 5.34 -12.45
CA SER A 64 -11.57 5.62 -12.44
C SER A 64 -11.33 7.09 -12.72
N VAL A 65 -10.91 7.85 -11.69
CA VAL A 65 -10.59 9.27 -11.77
C VAL A 65 -9.08 9.44 -11.80
N ILE A 66 -8.57 10.01 -12.87
CA ILE A 66 -7.14 10.37 -12.97
C ILE A 66 -6.92 11.72 -12.30
N GLY A 67 -6.07 11.73 -11.27
CA GLY A 67 -5.77 12.91 -10.48
C GLY A 67 -4.55 12.71 -9.58
N ASP A 68 -3.98 13.82 -9.14
CA ASP A 68 -2.81 13.84 -8.25
C ASP A 68 -3.26 13.99 -6.80
N ILE A 69 -2.77 13.15 -5.90
CA ILE A 69 -3.09 13.22 -4.46
C ILE A 69 -2.63 14.54 -3.82
N ARG A 70 -1.71 15.27 -4.46
CA ARG A 70 -1.24 16.60 -4.06
C ARG A 70 -2.25 17.71 -4.41
N ASP A 71 -3.18 17.43 -5.32
CA ASP A 71 -4.25 18.37 -5.69
C ASP A 71 -5.45 18.22 -4.74
N LEU A 72 -5.42 19.01 -3.65
CA LEU A 72 -6.50 19.03 -2.66
C LEU A 72 -7.84 19.43 -3.26
N VAL A 73 -7.85 20.35 -4.24
CA VAL A 73 -9.12 20.88 -4.82
C VAL A 73 -9.82 19.78 -5.60
N HIS A 74 -9.10 19.09 -6.48
CA HIS A 74 -9.65 17.97 -7.25
C HIS A 74 -10.05 16.79 -6.36
N LEU A 75 -9.20 16.42 -5.37
CA LEU A 75 -9.54 15.35 -4.43
C LEU A 75 -10.82 15.65 -3.64
N LYS A 76 -11.00 16.90 -3.21
CA LYS A 76 -12.21 17.35 -2.51
C LYS A 76 -13.46 17.20 -3.39
N GLN A 77 -13.40 17.57 -4.66
CA GLN A 77 -14.51 17.37 -5.61
C GLN A 77 -14.90 15.89 -5.70
N VAL A 78 -13.91 15.00 -5.80
CA VAL A 78 -14.15 13.54 -5.83
C VAL A 78 -14.82 13.04 -4.55
N PHE A 79 -14.43 13.55 -3.37
CA PHE A 79 -15.09 13.21 -2.10
C PHE A 79 -16.54 13.68 -2.07
N GLU A 80 -16.82 14.90 -2.53
CA GLU A 80 -18.17 15.48 -2.56
C GLU A 80 -19.12 14.73 -3.51
N GLU A 81 -18.59 14.29 -4.67
CA GLU A 81 -19.35 13.55 -5.68
C GLU A 81 -19.62 12.09 -5.26
N THR A 82 -18.62 11.43 -4.67
CA THR A 82 -18.67 9.97 -4.43
C THR A 82 -19.14 9.59 -3.04
N LYS A 83 -19.01 10.48 -2.07
CA LYS A 83 -19.41 10.30 -0.66
C LYS A 83 -18.99 8.93 -0.15
N PRO A 84 -17.69 8.64 -0.09
CA PRO A 84 -17.19 7.33 0.25
C PRO A 84 -17.54 6.97 1.70
N GLU A 85 -18.03 5.75 1.92
CA GLU A 85 -18.22 5.16 3.26
C GLU A 85 -16.90 4.60 3.81
N ILE A 86 -16.03 4.14 2.92
CA ILE A 86 -14.73 3.54 3.22
C ILE A 86 -13.67 4.16 2.31
N VAL A 87 -12.54 4.52 2.90
CA VAL A 87 -11.37 5.05 2.17
C VAL A 87 -10.16 4.16 2.41
N LEU A 88 -9.56 3.67 1.33
CA LEU A 88 -8.33 2.88 1.34
C LEU A 88 -7.25 3.70 0.64
N HIS A 89 -6.31 4.25 1.43
CA HIS A 89 -5.29 5.17 0.94
C HIS A 89 -3.99 4.44 0.63
N LEU A 90 -3.76 4.19 -0.68
CA LEU A 90 -2.56 3.52 -1.17
C LEU A 90 -1.71 4.42 -2.09
N ALA A 91 -2.18 5.62 -2.45
CA ALA A 91 -1.42 6.55 -3.28
C ALA A 91 -0.12 6.95 -2.58
N ALA A 92 1.00 6.72 -3.25
CA ALA A 92 2.32 7.03 -2.73
C ALA A 92 3.35 7.04 -3.87
N GLN A 93 4.49 7.70 -3.65
CA GLN A 93 5.74 7.39 -4.34
C GLN A 93 6.41 6.23 -3.56
N PRO A 94 6.43 4.97 -4.09
CA PRO A 94 6.77 3.80 -3.29
C PRO A 94 8.20 3.28 -3.49
N ILE A 95 9.02 3.94 -4.33
CA ILE A 95 10.34 3.44 -4.74
C ILE A 95 11.44 4.17 -3.97
N VAL A 96 12.19 3.44 -3.14
CA VAL A 96 13.28 4.00 -2.32
C VAL A 96 14.31 4.72 -3.18
N ARG A 97 14.76 4.13 -4.29
CA ARG A 97 15.76 4.77 -5.16
C ARG A 97 15.28 6.08 -5.78
N ASP A 98 14.02 6.16 -6.14
CA ASP A 98 13.46 7.39 -6.69
C ASP A 98 13.30 8.46 -5.61
N SER A 99 13.11 8.08 -4.35
CA SER A 99 13.09 9.04 -3.24
C SER A 99 14.43 9.75 -3.01
N TYR A 100 15.54 9.10 -3.34
CA TYR A 100 16.85 9.75 -3.33
C TYR A 100 17.07 10.69 -4.54
N LYS A 101 16.44 10.41 -5.68
CA LYS A 101 16.52 11.27 -6.87
C LYS A 101 15.65 12.52 -6.73
N ASP A 102 14.46 12.36 -6.17
CA ASP A 102 13.49 13.44 -5.95
C ASP A 102 12.83 13.32 -4.56
N PRO A 103 13.53 13.76 -3.51
CA PRO A 103 12.98 13.74 -2.16
C PRO A 103 11.80 14.70 -1.99
N VAL A 104 11.79 15.85 -2.66
CA VAL A 104 10.71 16.84 -2.56
C VAL A 104 9.40 16.22 -3.05
N TYR A 105 9.37 15.65 -4.24
CA TYR A 105 8.22 14.94 -4.78
C TYR A 105 7.76 13.81 -3.85
N THR A 106 8.72 13.08 -3.25
CA THR A 106 8.41 11.99 -2.32
C THR A 106 7.67 12.49 -1.08
N TYR A 107 8.14 13.58 -0.45
CA TYR A 107 7.46 14.17 0.71
C TYR A 107 6.13 14.84 0.34
N GLU A 108 6.07 15.56 -0.76
CA GLU A 108 4.81 16.13 -1.25
C GLU A 108 3.75 15.06 -1.47
N THR A 109 4.12 13.95 -2.10
CA THR A 109 3.19 12.87 -2.39
C THR A 109 2.81 12.09 -1.13
N ASN A 110 3.79 11.66 -0.34
CA ASN A 110 3.55 10.72 0.76
C ASN A 110 3.05 11.41 2.03
N VAL A 111 3.50 12.64 2.29
CA VAL A 111 3.10 13.39 3.50
C VAL A 111 1.95 14.32 3.16
N MET A 112 2.16 15.27 2.22
CA MET A 112 1.11 16.23 1.89
C MET A 112 -0.09 15.57 1.22
N GLY A 113 0.12 14.53 0.40
CA GLY A 113 -0.98 13.73 -0.15
C GLY A 113 -1.82 13.05 0.94
N THR A 114 -1.19 12.52 2.01
CA THR A 114 -1.91 11.99 3.18
C THR A 114 -2.65 13.10 3.93
N VAL A 115 -2.02 14.27 4.13
CA VAL A 115 -2.66 15.44 4.76
C VAL A 115 -3.87 15.88 3.94
N ASN A 116 -3.77 15.97 2.62
CA ASN A 116 -4.88 16.34 1.74
C ASN A 116 -6.05 15.36 1.87
N LEU A 117 -5.77 14.05 1.91
CA LEU A 117 -6.80 13.04 2.12
C LEU A 117 -7.51 13.22 3.47
N LEU A 118 -6.74 13.36 4.56
CA LEU A 118 -7.29 13.52 5.91
C LEU A 118 -8.08 14.84 6.03
N GLU A 119 -7.65 15.87 5.33
CA GLU A 119 -8.39 17.14 5.25
C GLU A 119 -9.73 16.97 4.52
N CYS A 120 -9.79 16.21 3.42
CA CYS A 120 -11.05 15.86 2.76
C CYS A 120 -11.98 15.09 3.71
N VAL A 121 -11.46 14.16 4.50
CA VAL A 121 -12.23 13.42 5.54
C VAL A 121 -12.77 14.38 6.59
N ARG A 122 -11.95 15.33 7.08
CA ARG A 122 -12.35 16.35 8.06
C ARG A 122 -13.44 17.26 7.54
N LEU A 123 -13.31 17.73 6.31
CA LEU A 123 -14.32 18.59 5.67
C LEU A 123 -15.63 17.82 5.43
N ALA A 124 -15.55 16.56 5.00
CA ALA A 124 -16.71 15.68 4.85
C ALA A 124 -17.43 15.44 6.19
N GLN A 125 -16.68 15.35 7.31
CA GLN A 125 -17.27 15.25 8.65
C GLN A 125 -18.06 16.50 9.02
N GLN A 126 -17.54 17.69 8.73
CA GLN A 126 -18.25 18.94 8.97
C GLN A 126 -19.56 19.06 8.17
N GLN A 127 -19.60 18.40 7.00
CA GLN A 127 -20.79 18.37 6.13
C GLN A 127 -21.75 17.20 6.45
N GLY A 128 -21.43 16.35 7.43
CA GLY A 128 -22.24 15.18 7.80
C GLY A 128 -22.13 14.00 6.81
N ASN A 129 -21.11 13.98 5.96
CA ASN A 129 -20.89 12.99 4.91
C ASN A 129 -19.54 12.25 5.08
N ALA A 130 -18.97 12.20 6.29
CA ALA A 130 -17.69 11.56 6.53
C ALA A 130 -17.70 10.07 6.21
N PRO A 131 -16.59 9.52 5.69
CA PRO A 131 -16.40 8.08 5.65
C PRO A 131 -16.41 7.52 7.06
N ARG A 132 -16.93 6.33 7.22
CA ARG A 132 -16.97 5.64 8.50
C ARG A 132 -15.67 4.92 8.82
N SER A 133 -14.92 4.56 7.78
CA SER A 133 -13.65 3.81 7.90
C SER A 133 -12.62 4.40 6.94
N VAL A 134 -11.43 4.72 7.45
CA VAL A 134 -10.27 5.18 6.68
C VAL A 134 -9.05 4.34 7.03
N LEU A 135 -8.40 3.76 6.04
CA LEU A 135 -7.16 3.01 6.19
C LEU A 135 -6.02 3.69 5.42
N ASN A 136 -5.01 4.18 6.12
CA ASN A 136 -3.78 4.68 5.52
C ASN A 136 -2.75 3.54 5.43
N VAL A 137 -2.37 3.15 4.21
CA VAL A 137 -1.38 2.10 3.98
C VAL A 137 0.02 2.70 3.97
N THR A 138 0.83 2.25 4.92
CA THR A 138 2.23 2.67 5.07
C THR A 138 3.20 1.52 4.81
N THR A 139 4.30 1.40 5.53
CA THR A 139 5.34 0.41 5.30
C THR A 139 5.94 -0.08 6.62
N ASP A 140 6.52 -1.27 6.63
CA ASP A 140 7.35 -1.82 7.70
C ASP A 140 8.60 -0.98 8.01
N LYS A 141 9.01 -0.10 7.07
CA LYS A 141 10.21 0.73 7.16
C LYS A 141 10.03 2.06 7.90
N VAL A 142 8.87 2.25 8.53
CA VAL A 142 8.56 3.48 9.29
C VAL A 142 9.32 3.57 10.62
N TYR A 143 9.84 2.46 11.12
CA TYR A 143 10.47 2.38 12.43
C TYR A 143 11.91 2.88 12.43
N HIS A 144 12.34 3.40 13.57
CA HIS A 144 13.77 3.54 13.86
C HIS A 144 14.44 2.15 13.84
N ASN A 145 15.39 1.95 12.92
CA ASN A 145 16.02 0.64 12.76
C ASN A 145 17.14 0.43 13.77
N ASN A 146 16.93 -0.44 14.75
CA ASN A 146 17.89 -0.79 15.79
C ASN A 146 18.75 -2.02 15.43
N GLU A 147 18.58 -2.59 14.23
CA GLU A 147 19.31 -3.82 13.79
C GLU A 147 19.24 -4.99 14.78
N TRP A 148 18.17 -5.11 15.55
CA TRP A 148 17.98 -6.22 16.48
C TRP A 148 17.34 -7.45 15.83
N ALA A 149 17.36 -8.59 16.55
CA ALA A 149 16.99 -9.89 15.99
C ALA A 149 15.47 -10.16 15.97
N TRP A 150 14.65 -9.30 16.55
CA TRP A 150 13.19 -9.48 16.61
C TRP A 150 12.45 -8.37 15.84
N GLY A 151 11.21 -8.68 15.49
CA GLY A 151 10.33 -7.73 14.78
C GLY A 151 9.91 -6.54 15.64
N TYR A 152 9.55 -5.42 14.99
CA TYR A 152 9.06 -4.21 15.63
C TYR A 152 7.60 -4.35 16.04
N ARG A 153 7.23 -3.71 17.15
CA ARG A 153 5.86 -3.58 17.63
C ARG A 153 5.27 -2.26 17.19
N GLU A 154 3.95 -2.17 17.16
CA GLU A 154 3.24 -0.98 16.67
C GLU A 154 3.49 0.29 17.49
N ASN A 155 3.93 0.18 18.73
CA ASN A 155 4.27 1.28 19.63
C ASN A 155 5.75 1.68 19.62
N GLU A 156 6.59 1.07 18.76
CA GLU A 156 8.00 1.43 18.63
C GLU A 156 8.18 2.78 17.92
N PRO A 157 9.30 3.49 18.19
CA PRO A 157 9.57 4.80 17.60
C PRO A 157 9.57 4.80 16.07
N LEU A 158 8.95 5.81 15.49
CA LEU A 158 8.88 6.04 14.05
C LEU A 158 10.00 6.97 13.61
N ASP A 159 10.97 6.45 12.85
CA ASP A 159 12.11 7.21 12.32
C ASP A 159 12.72 6.47 11.12
N GLY A 160 11.98 6.39 10.03
CA GLY A 160 12.47 5.78 8.79
C GLY A 160 13.73 6.47 8.27
N PHE A 161 14.73 5.71 7.84
CA PHE A 161 16.07 6.20 7.54
C PHE A 161 16.17 6.96 6.21
N ASP A 162 15.65 6.39 5.13
CA ASP A 162 15.72 7.01 3.80
C ASP A 162 14.52 7.94 3.54
N PRO A 163 14.56 8.82 2.50
CA PRO A 163 13.46 9.77 2.26
C PRO A 163 12.10 9.12 2.06
N TYR A 164 12.02 7.93 1.44
CA TYR A 164 10.78 7.17 1.32
C TYR A 164 10.30 6.69 2.69
N SER A 165 11.15 5.99 3.43
CA SER A 165 10.83 5.43 4.74
C SER A 165 10.42 6.53 5.73
N ASN A 166 11.19 7.63 5.75
CA ASN A 166 10.89 8.79 6.59
C ASN A 166 9.58 9.49 6.19
N SER A 167 9.32 9.66 4.89
CA SER A 167 8.04 10.23 4.44
C SER A 167 6.84 9.39 4.88
N LYS A 168 6.99 8.07 4.96
CA LYS A 168 5.95 7.18 5.48
C LYS A 168 5.84 7.27 7.01
N SER A 169 6.94 7.46 7.75
CA SER A 169 6.88 7.80 9.18
C SER A 169 6.15 9.12 9.42
N CYS A 170 6.43 10.14 8.62
CA CYS A 170 5.70 11.43 8.67
C CYS A 170 4.21 11.28 8.34
N SER A 171 3.85 10.43 7.37
CA SER A 171 2.45 10.09 7.05
C SER A 171 1.72 9.46 8.25
N GLU A 172 2.38 8.56 9.00
CA GLU A 172 1.87 7.99 10.26
C GLU A 172 1.66 9.07 11.32
N LEU A 173 2.65 9.94 11.52
CA LEU A 173 2.59 11.03 12.51
C LEU A 173 1.50 12.06 12.15
N ALA A 174 1.34 12.40 10.87
CA ALA A 174 0.25 13.25 10.40
C ALA A 174 -1.10 12.59 10.67
N THR A 175 -1.24 11.29 10.38
CA THR A 175 -2.47 10.53 10.66
C THR A 175 -2.79 10.54 12.15
N HIS A 176 -1.81 10.28 13.02
CA HIS A 176 -1.98 10.34 14.47
C HIS A 176 -2.41 11.73 14.95
N SER A 177 -1.78 12.78 14.42
CA SER A 177 -2.15 14.17 14.75
C SER A 177 -3.61 14.48 14.38
N TYR A 178 -4.06 14.08 13.18
CA TYR A 178 -5.44 14.27 12.75
C TYR A 178 -6.44 13.49 13.60
N ILE A 179 -6.14 12.23 13.95
CA ILE A 179 -6.98 11.42 14.84
C ILE A 179 -7.20 12.14 16.16
N ASN A 180 -6.12 12.60 16.81
CA ASN A 180 -6.21 13.24 18.11
C ASN A 180 -6.87 14.62 18.09
N SER A 181 -6.65 15.38 17.00
CA SER A 181 -7.10 16.78 16.92
C SER A 181 -8.53 16.93 16.39
N PHE A 182 -8.96 16.04 15.47
CA PHE A 182 -10.20 16.23 14.72
C PHE A 182 -11.17 15.04 14.80
N PHE A 183 -10.68 13.85 15.15
CA PHE A 183 -11.47 12.61 15.15
C PHE A 183 -11.47 11.91 16.51
N ALA A 184 -11.19 12.65 17.59
CA ALA A 184 -11.13 12.10 18.95
C ALA A 184 -12.48 11.53 19.43
N ASP A 185 -13.60 12.00 18.89
CA ASP A 185 -14.93 11.46 19.11
C ASP A 185 -15.18 10.09 18.46
N LYS A 186 -14.20 9.64 17.66
CA LYS A 186 -14.24 8.38 16.90
C LYS A 186 -15.46 8.21 15.98
N ALA A 187 -16.07 9.31 15.54
CA ALA A 187 -17.12 9.26 14.52
C ALA A 187 -16.59 8.70 13.19
N VAL A 188 -15.29 8.95 12.91
CA VAL A 188 -14.53 8.33 11.81
C VAL A 188 -13.46 7.41 12.40
N ALA A 189 -13.52 6.13 12.06
CA ALA A 189 -12.48 5.17 12.45
C ALA A 189 -11.30 5.24 11.47
N ILE A 190 -10.12 5.62 11.95
CA ILE A 190 -8.92 5.76 11.14
C ILE A 190 -7.83 4.84 11.66
N SER A 191 -7.25 4.03 10.77
CA SER A 191 -6.12 3.15 11.07
C SER A 191 -4.97 3.35 10.09
N THR A 192 -3.78 2.90 10.51
CA THR A 192 -2.65 2.70 9.59
C THR A 192 -2.29 1.22 9.49
N ALA A 193 -1.80 0.80 8.32
CA ALA A 193 -1.37 -0.57 8.07
C ALA A 193 0.05 -0.58 7.48
N ARG A 194 0.99 -1.11 8.25
CA ARG A 194 2.42 -1.16 7.97
C ARG A 194 2.78 -2.50 7.35
N ALA A 195 2.80 -2.56 6.02
CA ALA A 195 3.11 -3.80 5.31
C ALA A 195 4.55 -3.83 4.81
N GLY A 196 5.16 -5.01 4.87
CA GLY A 196 6.49 -5.29 4.35
C GLY A 196 6.54 -5.47 2.83
N ASN A 197 7.50 -6.29 2.39
CA ASN A 197 7.70 -6.57 0.98
C ASN A 197 6.57 -7.45 0.41
N VAL A 198 5.91 -6.93 -0.61
CA VAL A 198 4.78 -7.60 -1.26
C VAL A 198 5.17 -8.05 -2.66
N ILE A 199 4.89 -9.31 -2.97
CA ILE A 199 5.15 -9.92 -4.27
C ILE A 199 3.87 -10.51 -4.87
N GLY A 200 3.78 -10.56 -6.19
CA GLY A 200 2.62 -11.15 -6.89
C GLY A 200 2.64 -10.86 -8.38
N GLY A 201 1.75 -11.52 -9.10
CA GLY A 201 1.59 -11.30 -10.53
C GLY A 201 1.14 -9.87 -10.86
N GLY A 202 1.67 -9.31 -11.94
CA GLY A 202 1.34 -7.97 -12.41
C GLY A 202 2.13 -6.82 -11.76
N ASP A 203 3.15 -7.12 -10.96
CA ASP A 203 4.13 -6.11 -10.55
C ASP A 203 5.18 -5.94 -11.65
N PHE A 204 5.18 -4.79 -12.29
CA PHE A 204 6.14 -4.44 -13.36
C PHE A 204 7.13 -3.35 -12.94
N ALA A 205 7.11 -2.94 -11.67
CA ALA A 205 7.97 -1.86 -11.19
C ALA A 205 9.46 -2.21 -11.29
N ASN A 206 10.28 -1.21 -11.56
CA ASN A 206 11.73 -1.34 -11.51
C ASN A 206 12.22 -1.39 -10.04
N ASP A 207 13.44 -1.89 -9.86
CA ASP A 207 14.11 -1.96 -8.55
C ASP A 207 13.35 -2.81 -7.50
N ARG A 208 12.53 -3.75 -7.97
CA ARG A 208 11.88 -4.77 -7.15
C ARG A 208 12.37 -6.16 -7.52
N ILE A 209 12.67 -6.96 -6.52
CA ILE A 209 13.42 -8.22 -6.70
C ILE A 209 12.74 -9.20 -7.66
N ILE A 210 11.46 -9.50 -7.50
CA ILE A 210 10.77 -10.49 -8.37
C ILE A 210 10.59 -9.96 -9.81
N PRO A 211 10.09 -8.74 -10.05
CA PRO A 211 10.10 -8.15 -11.39
C PRO A 211 11.49 -8.13 -12.06
N ASP A 212 12.55 -7.81 -11.30
CA ASP A 212 13.92 -7.82 -11.83
C ASP A 212 14.38 -9.24 -12.17
N CYS A 213 14.04 -10.26 -11.38
CA CYS A 213 14.30 -11.67 -11.69
C CYS A 213 13.61 -12.08 -13.00
N VAL A 214 12.31 -11.77 -13.14
CA VAL A 214 11.55 -12.09 -14.38
C VAL A 214 12.17 -11.43 -15.61
N ARG A 215 12.50 -10.13 -15.52
CA ARG A 215 13.15 -9.41 -16.63
C ARG A 215 14.52 -9.97 -17.00
N ALA A 216 15.33 -10.37 -16.01
CA ALA A 216 16.62 -10.97 -16.26
C ALA A 216 16.48 -12.30 -16.99
N MET A 217 15.58 -13.16 -16.52
CA MET A 217 15.35 -14.48 -17.13
C MET A 217 14.73 -14.38 -18.51
N ALA A 218 13.75 -13.52 -18.70
CA ALA A 218 13.14 -13.27 -20.03
C ALA A 218 14.17 -12.75 -21.06
N ALA A 219 15.22 -12.05 -20.59
CA ALA A 219 16.32 -11.57 -21.42
C ALA A 219 17.50 -12.56 -21.53
N GLY A 220 17.38 -13.80 -21.01
CA GLY A 220 18.46 -14.81 -21.04
C GLY A 220 19.70 -14.42 -20.23
N ARG A 221 19.57 -13.58 -19.20
CA ARG A 221 20.67 -13.09 -18.37
C ARG A 221 20.59 -13.63 -16.95
N LYS A 222 21.74 -13.75 -16.26
CA LYS A 222 21.77 -14.02 -14.83
C LYS A 222 21.09 -12.90 -14.05
N ILE A 223 20.43 -13.26 -12.96
CA ILE A 223 19.80 -12.32 -12.02
C ILE A 223 20.89 -11.67 -11.16
N GLY A 224 21.03 -10.37 -11.20
CA GLY A 224 21.96 -9.63 -10.33
C GLY A 224 21.33 -9.28 -9.00
N VAL A 225 21.82 -9.81 -7.88
CA VAL A 225 21.32 -9.54 -6.53
C VAL A 225 22.29 -8.64 -5.79
N ARG A 226 21.85 -7.42 -5.46
CA ARG A 226 22.69 -6.38 -4.82
C ARG A 226 22.88 -6.55 -3.34
N ASN A 227 21.88 -7.10 -2.64
CA ASN A 227 21.95 -7.36 -1.19
C ASN A 227 21.31 -8.73 -0.87
N PRO A 228 22.04 -9.84 -1.14
CA PRO A 228 21.52 -11.18 -0.95
C PRO A 228 21.31 -11.57 0.53
N TYR A 229 22.01 -10.91 1.45
CA TYR A 229 21.99 -11.23 2.88
C TYR A 229 20.89 -10.49 3.67
N SER A 230 20.24 -9.51 3.06
CA SER A 230 19.17 -8.76 3.73
C SER A 230 17.94 -9.63 3.94
N THR A 231 17.53 -9.83 5.19
CA THR A 231 16.29 -10.50 5.57
C THR A 231 15.10 -9.55 5.37
N ARG A 232 14.02 -10.06 4.76
CA ARG A 232 12.81 -9.29 4.47
C ARG A 232 11.56 -10.13 4.72
N PRO A 233 10.46 -9.50 5.21
CA PRO A 233 9.17 -10.16 5.39
C PRO A 233 8.41 -10.18 4.06
N TYR A 234 8.68 -11.19 3.23
CA TYR A 234 7.99 -11.34 1.94
C TYR A 234 6.61 -11.95 2.13
N GLN A 235 5.60 -11.38 1.48
CA GLN A 235 4.24 -11.90 1.50
C GLN A 235 3.58 -11.77 0.13
N HIS A 236 2.67 -12.69 -0.20
CA HIS A 236 1.90 -12.59 -1.43
C HIS A 236 0.91 -11.42 -1.34
N VAL A 237 0.68 -10.72 -2.46
CA VAL A 237 -0.15 -9.51 -2.50
C VAL A 237 -1.54 -9.67 -1.90
N LEU A 238 -2.14 -10.85 -2.01
CA LEU A 238 -3.47 -11.11 -1.45
C LEU A 238 -3.51 -11.12 0.08
N GLU A 239 -2.40 -11.43 0.75
CA GLU A 239 -2.33 -11.47 2.21
C GLU A 239 -2.51 -10.08 2.84
N PRO A 240 -1.68 -9.06 2.50
CA PRO A 240 -1.89 -7.73 3.05
C PRO A 240 -3.20 -7.11 2.58
N LEU A 241 -3.67 -7.40 1.35
CA LEU A 241 -4.96 -6.89 0.88
C LEU A 241 -6.13 -7.47 1.68
N ALA A 242 -6.08 -8.76 2.02
CA ALA A 242 -7.07 -9.37 2.91
C ALA A 242 -7.08 -8.73 4.31
N ALA A 243 -5.88 -8.44 4.86
CA ALA A 243 -5.75 -7.74 6.12
C ALA A 243 -6.32 -6.31 6.04
N TYR A 244 -6.03 -5.55 4.97
CA TYR A 244 -6.58 -4.20 4.78
C TYR A 244 -8.10 -4.20 4.72
N LEU A 245 -8.69 -5.13 3.99
CA LEU A 245 -10.14 -5.26 3.90
C LEU A 245 -10.75 -5.64 5.25
N LEU A 246 -10.13 -6.54 5.99
CA LEU A 246 -10.60 -6.92 7.33
C LEU A 246 -10.49 -5.77 8.34
N ILE A 247 -9.38 -5.03 8.36
CA ILE A 247 -9.22 -3.86 9.24
C ILE A 247 -10.29 -2.82 8.91
N ALA A 248 -10.48 -2.51 7.62
CA ALA A 248 -11.46 -1.51 7.19
C ALA A 248 -12.89 -1.92 7.51
N GLN A 249 -13.23 -3.21 7.39
CA GLN A 249 -14.53 -3.75 7.81
C GLN A 249 -14.70 -3.65 9.33
N ARG A 250 -13.74 -4.18 10.09
CA ARG A 250 -13.86 -4.25 11.57
C ARG A 250 -13.99 -2.89 12.21
N GLN A 251 -13.19 -1.93 11.80
CA GLN A 251 -13.28 -0.56 12.31
C GLN A 251 -14.54 0.18 11.81
N TYR A 252 -15.10 -0.20 10.64
CA TYR A 252 -16.40 0.30 10.19
C TYR A 252 -17.54 -0.19 11.07
N GLU A 253 -17.51 -1.46 11.46
CA GLU A 253 -18.51 -2.09 12.34
C GLU A 253 -18.38 -1.60 13.78
N ASP A 254 -17.15 -1.47 14.29
CA ASP A 254 -16.84 -1.06 15.65
C ASP A 254 -15.52 -0.26 15.67
N ASN A 255 -15.62 1.02 15.99
CA ASN A 255 -14.49 1.95 16.01
C ASN A 255 -13.40 1.61 17.05
N ARG A 256 -13.63 0.68 17.97
CA ARG A 256 -12.60 0.16 18.88
C ARG A 256 -11.50 -0.62 18.17
N TYR A 257 -11.75 -1.07 16.93
CA TYR A 257 -10.74 -1.68 16.08
C TYR A 257 -9.91 -0.66 15.28
N ALA A 258 -10.14 0.64 15.44
CA ALA A 258 -9.23 1.64 14.87
C ALA A 258 -7.90 1.65 15.63
N GLY A 259 -6.78 1.64 14.89
CA GLY A 259 -5.45 1.57 15.48
C GLY A 259 -4.31 1.47 14.46
N TYR A 260 -3.15 1.06 14.95
CA TYR A 260 -1.94 0.90 14.15
C TYR A 260 -1.65 -0.60 14.02
N TYR A 261 -1.41 -1.08 12.81
CA TYR A 261 -1.29 -2.52 12.55
C TYR A 261 -0.02 -2.83 11.76
N ASN A 262 0.81 -3.73 12.29
CA ASN A 262 1.81 -4.41 11.49
C ASN A 262 1.13 -5.51 10.66
N VAL A 263 1.40 -5.52 9.36
CA VAL A 263 0.86 -6.51 8.43
C VAL A 263 2.01 -7.21 7.74
N GLY A 264 2.32 -8.41 8.18
CA GLY A 264 3.46 -9.19 7.72
C GLY A 264 3.26 -10.68 7.91
N PRO A 265 4.14 -11.50 7.35
CA PRO A 265 4.14 -12.93 7.58
C PRO A 265 4.62 -13.23 9.01
N ASP A 266 4.40 -14.47 9.44
CA ASP A 266 5.08 -15.02 10.61
C ASP A 266 6.61 -15.06 10.40
N GLU A 267 7.37 -15.24 11.47
CA GLU A 267 8.85 -15.24 11.44
C GLU A 267 9.42 -16.21 10.39
N CYS A 268 8.79 -17.37 10.19
CA CYS A 268 9.19 -18.34 9.17
C CYS A 268 9.05 -17.82 7.71
N GLY A 269 8.26 -16.79 7.47
CA GLY A 269 8.13 -16.10 6.19
C GLY A 269 9.18 -14.99 5.96
N CYS A 270 10.02 -14.71 6.96
CA CYS A 270 11.11 -13.75 6.86
C CYS A 270 12.36 -14.47 6.34
N VAL A 271 12.69 -14.26 5.08
CA VAL A 271 13.83 -14.92 4.42
C VAL A 271 14.81 -13.90 3.86
N THR A 272 16.06 -14.34 3.62
CA THR A 272 17.03 -13.49 2.92
C THR A 272 16.63 -13.29 1.46
N THR A 273 17.06 -12.17 0.87
CA THR A 273 16.84 -11.91 -0.56
C THR A 273 17.46 -13.01 -1.41
N GLY A 274 18.65 -13.54 -1.02
CA GLY A 274 19.30 -14.66 -1.70
C GLY A 274 18.42 -15.91 -1.70
N THR A 275 17.88 -16.30 -0.53
CA THR A 275 16.96 -17.43 -0.39
C THR A 275 15.72 -17.28 -1.28
N LEU A 276 15.11 -16.07 -1.32
CA LEU A 276 13.98 -15.82 -2.22
C LEU A 276 14.36 -16.04 -3.68
N VAL A 277 15.54 -15.58 -4.10
CA VAL A 277 15.99 -15.73 -5.50
C VAL A 277 16.35 -17.18 -5.81
N ASP A 278 16.87 -17.96 -4.84
CA ASP A 278 17.08 -19.40 -5.00
C ASP A 278 15.74 -20.12 -5.26
N LEU A 279 14.71 -19.81 -4.47
CA LEU A 279 13.35 -20.34 -4.67
C LEU A 279 12.77 -19.94 -6.03
N PHE A 280 13.01 -18.69 -6.45
CA PHE A 280 12.62 -18.24 -7.79
C PHE A 280 13.32 -19.03 -8.90
N CYS A 281 14.63 -19.25 -8.80
CA CYS A 281 15.39 -20.03 -9.77
C CYS A 281 14.90 -21.47 -9.84
N GLN A 282 14.62 -22.09 -8.70
CA GLN A 282 14.03 -23.44 -8.66
C GLN A 282 12.67 -23.51 -9.36
N ALA A 283 11.81 -22.51 -9.12
CA ALA A 283 10.49 -22.44 -9.73
C ALA A 283 10.52 -22.10 -11.23
N TRP A 284 11.51 -21.31 -11.67
CA TRP A 284 11.69 -20.95 -13.08
C TRP A 284 12.17 -22.15 -13.92
N GLY A 285 13.07 -22.97 -13.38
CA GLY A 285 13.59 -24.17 -14.01
C GLY A 285 14.98 -23.97 -14.64
N ASP A 286 15.24 -24.76 -15.70
CA ASP A 286 16.56 -24.85 -16.33
C ASP A 286 17.10 -23.51 -16.82
N GLY A 287 18.39 -23.27 -16.56
CA GLY A 287 19.12 -22.05 -16.97
C GLY A 287 18.92 -20.85 -16.02
N ALA A 288 18.07 -20.95 -15.00
CA ALA A 288 17.93 -19.90 -14.01
C ALA A 288 19.11 -19.88 -13.06
N ALA A 289 19.78 -18.74 -12.96
CA ALA A 289 20.91 -18.52 -12.06
C ALA A 289 21.02 -17.05 -11.67
N TRP A 290 21.59 -16.79 -10.51
CA TRP A 290 21.89 -15.46 -10.04
C TRP A 290 23.36 -15.26 -9.69
N GLU A 291 23.77 -14.02 -9.57
CA GLU A 291 25.10 -13.62 -9.14
C GLU A 291 25.00 -12.53 -8.07
N ASN A 292 25.93 -12.58 -7.12
CA ASN A 292 26.06 -11.55 -6.10
C ASN A 292 26.67 -10.29 -6.72
N ARG A 293 25.94 -9.17 -6.66
CA ARG A 293 26.37 -7.83 -7.09
C ARG A 293 26.39 -6.85 -5.92
N ALA A 294 26.58 -7.34 -4.68
CA ALA A 294 26.78 -6.48 -3.54
C ALA A 294 28.02 -5.60 -3.79
N GLU A 295 27.86 -4.29 -3.61
CA GLU A 295 28.98 -3.36 -3.53
C GLU A 295 29.64 -3.57 -2.15
N ALA A 296 30.98 -3.62 -2.14
CA ALA A 296 31.77 -3.87 -0.95
C ALA A 296 31.69 -2.72 0.05
#